data_622f253f1f368246f53fade05c86986d
#
_entry.id   622f253f1f368246f53fade05c86986d
#
_cell.length_a   1.000
_cell.length_b   1.000
_cell.length_c   1.000
_cell.angle_alpha   90.00
_cell.angle_beta   90.00
_cell.angle_gamma   90.00
#
_symmetry.space_group_name_H-M   'P 1'
#
loop_
_entity.id
_entity.type
_entity.pdbx_description
1 polymer ?
#
loop_
_entity_poly.entity_id
_entity_poly.type
_entity_poly.pdbx_seq_one_letter_code
_entity_poly.pdbx_strand_id
1 'polypeptide(L)'
;TNEEDVNTVKQRISDIEIDAIVDSSYIGQIIGDSAYSLIPQILDTERPDRTIAGLVEGKVVVIVDGSPHALLAPTTVIEFFSSFEDYFLNWMTSSFFRLLRVFAVVFSILMTPIYVAILTYHYELIPEDLMGILYTSRTAIPFPPLLEALFLELTIELLREAGARLPTKVGQTIGIVGGIVIGTASVEAGLTSNVLLILIGLTALASFTTPIYRMNNTIR
;
A
#
# COMPACT_ATOMS: atom_id res chain seq x y z
N THR A 1 -12.82 -25.10 -11.78
CA THR A 1 -12.91 -24.91 -10.31
C THR A 1 -12.27 -26.12 -9.66
N ASN A 2 -11.31 -25.90 -8.80
CA ASN A 2 -10.72 -26.98 -8.01
C ASN A 2 -11.78 -27.40 -6.97
N GLU A 3 -12.29 -28.64 -7.04
CA GLU A 3 -13.32 -29.12 -6.12
C GLU A 3 -12.84 -29.14 -4.65
N GLU A 4 -11.54 -29.31 -4.44
CA GLU A 4 -10.92 -29.28 -3.13
C GLU A 4 -11.03 -27.89 -2.47
N ASP A 5 -10.72 -26.84 -3.23
CA ASP A 5 -10.83 -25.46 -2.75
C ASP A 5 -12.29 -25.09 -2.44
N VAL A 6 -13.23 -25.53 -3.30
CA VAL A 6 -14.67 -25.32 -3.06
C VAL A 6 -15.12 -25.97 -1.77
N ASN A 7 -14.71 -27.22 -1.53
CA ASN A 7 -15.09 -27.96 -0.33
C ASN A 7 -14.49 -27.33 0.93
N THR A 8 -13.23 -26.90 0.84
CA THR A 8 -12.55 -26.20 1.94
C THR A 8 -13.26 -24.91 2.31
N VAL A 9 -13.58 -24.07 1.31
CA VAL A 9 -14.31 -22.80 1.54
C VAL A 9 -15.72 -23.07 2.10
N LYS A 10 -16.46 -24.06 1.55
CA LYS A 10 -17.78 -24.42 2.05
C LYS A 10 -17.72 -24.90 3.51
N GLN A 11 -16.74 -25.73 3.86
CA GLN A 11 -16.58 -26.19 5.21
C GLN A 11 -16.30 -25.03 6.17
N ARG A 12 -15.37 -24.15 5.84
CA ARG A 12 -15.06 -22.98 6.67
C ARG A 12 -16.26 -22.05 6.86
N ILE A 13 -17.09 -21.89 5.81
CA ILE A 13 -18.33 -21.10 5.91
C ILE A 13 -19.34 -21.79 6.78
N SER A 14 -19.48 -23.13 6.70
CA SER A 14 -20.45 -23.89 7.53
C SER A 14 -20.09 -23.91 9.01
N ASP A 15 -18.80 -23.75 9.32
CA ASP A 15 -18.28 -23.72 10.69
C ASP A 15 -18.40 -22.33 11.35
N ILE A 16 -18.94 -21.34 10.62
CA ILE A 16 -19.15 -19.99 11.14
C ILE A 16 -20.33 -19.95 12.11
N GLU A 17 -20.06 -19.69 13.37
CA GLU A 17 -21.05 -19.46 14.43
C GLU A 17 -21.17 -17.97 14.73
N ILE A 18 -21.78 -17.19 13.82
CA ILE A 18 -22.02 -15.75 14.01
C ILE A 18 -23.49 -15.44 13.79
N ASP A 19 -24.09 -14.68 14.70
CA ASP A 19 -25.54 -14.35 14.66
C ASP A 19 -25.92 -13.45 13.47
N ALA A 20 -24.99 -12.60 12.99
CA ALA A 20 -25.26 -11.74 11.84
C ALA A 20 -23.96 -11.39 11.09
N ILE A 21 -24.01 -11.45 9.77
CA ILE A 21 -22.93 -11.02 8.88
C ILE A 21 -23.33 -9.67 8.29
N VAL A 22 -22.57 -8.63 8.64
CA VAL A 22 -22.85 -7.26 8.19
C VAL A 22 -22.13 -6.94 6.88
N ASP A 23 -20.94 -7.54 6.65
CA ASP A 23 -20.11 -7.29 5.45
C ASP A 23 -19.33 -8.54 5.07
N SER A 24 -19.07 -8.70 3.77
CA SER A 24 -18.24 -9.76 3.20
C SER A 24 -16.83 -9.83 3.79
N SER A 25 -16.29 -8.71 4.27
CA SER A 25 -14.97 -8.65 4.90
C SER A 25 -14.83 -9.58 6.11
N TYR A 26 -15.91 -9.79 6.87
CA TYR A 26 -15.92 -10.73 8.00
C TYR A 26 -15.71 -12.17 7.52
N ILE A 27 -16.44 -12.56 6.47
CA ILE A 27 -16.28 -13.89 5.85
C ILE A 27 -14.87 -14.03 5.31
N GLY A 28 -14.35 -13.00 4.62
CA GLY A 28 -12.99 -13.00 4.09
C GLY A 28 -11.91 -13.26 5.14
N GLN A 29 -12.09 -12.76 6.36
CA GLN A 29 -11.14 -13.02 7.46
C GLN A 29 -11.23 -14.44 8.00
N ILE A 30 -12.44 -15.02 8.03
CA ILE A 30 -12.70 -16.36 8.60
C ILE A 30 -12.26 -17.46 7.64
N ILE A 31 -12.53 -17.29 6.33
CA ILE A 31 -12.13 -18.28 5.32
C ILE A 31 -10.63 -18.22 4.97
N GLY A 32 -9.92 -17.21 5.41
CA GLY A 32 -8.46 -17.13 5.28
C GLY A 32 -7.74 -18.25 6.04
N ASP A 33 -6.53 -18.62 5.59
CA ASP A 33 -5.74 -19.69 6.22
C ASP A 33 -5.18 -19.28 7.58
N SER A 34 -4.93 -17.99 7.80
CA SER A 34 -4.40 -17.47 9.05
C SER A 34 -4.97 -16.09 9.37
N ALA A 35 -5.58 -15.98 10.54
CA ALA A 35 -6.08 -14.69 11.06
C ALA A 35 -4.95 -13.70 11.43
N TYR A 36 -3.73 -14.20 11.60
CA TYR A 36 -2.55 -13.37 11.95
C TYR A 36 -1.72 -12.94 10.74
N SER A 37 -2.14 -13.32 9.53
CA SER A 37 -1.41 -12.91 8.32
C SER A 37 -1.55 -11.41 8.09
N LEU A 38 -0.42 -10.70 7.98
CA LEU A 38 -0.40 -9.31 7.58
C LEU A 38 -0.78 -9.15 6.09
N ILE A 39 -0.49 -10.16 5.28
CA ILE A 39 -0.80 -10.15 3.84
C ILE A 39 -2.22 -10.63 3.65
N PRO A 40 -3.08 -9.88 2.90
CA PRO A 40 -4.41 -10.33 2.58
C PRO A 40 -4.36 -11.66 1.81
N GLN A 41 -5.19 -12.64 2.22
CA GLN A 41 -5.21 -13.97 1.61
C GLN A 41 -6.35 -14.16 0.63
N ILE A 42 -7.32 -13.25 0.66
CA ILE A 42 -8.51 -13.26 -0.19
C ILE A 42 -8.59 -11.93 -0.91
N LEU A 43 -8.86 -12.01 -2.20
CA LEU A 43 -9.08 -10.86 -3.03
C LEU A 43 -10.55 -10.44 -2.95
N ASP A 44 -10.81 -9.20 -2.58
CA ASP A 44 -12.13 -8.58 -2.63
C ASP A 44 -12.24 -7.63 -3.84
N THR A 45 -13.39 -7.65 -4.49
CA THR A 45 -13.64 -6.79 -5.65
C THR A 45 -15.12 -6.46 -5.79
N GLU A 46 -15.40 -5.22 -6.17
CA GLU A 46 -16.76 -4.79 -6.58
C GLU A 46 -16.97 -4.98 -8.09
N ARG A 47 -15.92 -5.33 -8.83
CA ARG A 47 -15.95 -5.42 -10.30
C ARG A 47 -16.47 -6.79 -10.75
N PRO A 48 -17.61 -6.85 -11.47
CA PRO A 48 -18.16 -8.11 -11.96
C PRO A 48 -17.28 -8.76 -13.04
N ASP A 49 -16.57 -7.97 -13.86
CA ASP A 49 -15.64 -8.45 -14.87
C ASP A 49 -14.47 -9.23 -14.25
N ARG A 50 -13.89 -8.73 -13.15
CA ARG A 50 -12.83 -9.42 -12.40
C ARG A 50 -13.35 -10.70 -11.75
N THR A 51 -14.57 -10.65 -11.24
CA THR A 51 -15.23 -11.81 -10.64
C THR A 51 -15.42 -12.94 -11.66
N ILE A 52 -15.92 -12.60 -12.86
CA ILE A 52 -16.09 -13.55 -13.95
C ILE A 52 -14.74 -14.13 -14.41
N ALA A 53 -13.71 -13.28 -14.55
CA ALA A 53 -12.37 -13.76 -14.90
C ALA A 53 -11.83 -14.76 -13.87
N GLY A 54 -11.99 -14.49 -12.59
CA GLY A 54 -11.61 -15.41 -11.51
C GLY A 54 -12.34 -16.76 -11.61
N LEU A 55 -13.63 -16.76 -11.92
CA LEU A 55 -14.41 -17.99 -12.13
C LEU A 55 -13.88 -18.78 -13.34
N VAL A 56 -13.53 -18.09 -14.44
CA VAL A 56 -12.96 -18.73 -15.65
C VAL A 56 -11.57 -19.31 -15.35
N GLU A 57 -10.79 -18.66 -14.50
CA GLU A 57 -9.48 -19.15 -14.04
C GLU A 57 -9.62 -20.33 -13.05
N GLY A 58 -10.83 -20.67 -12.61
CA GLY A 58 -11.10 -21.79 -11.73
C GLY A 58 -11.12 -21.44 -10.24
N LYS A 59 -11.13 -20.17 -9.89
CA LYS A 59 -11.22 -19.71 -8.49
C LYS A 59 -12.61 -19.89 -7.92
N VAL A 60 -12.69 -19.99 -6.61
CA VAL A 60 -13.92 -19.95 -5.85
C VAL A 60 -14.33 -18.50 -5.64
N VAL A 61 -15.59 -18.19 -5.90
CA VAL A 61 -16.17 -16.87 -5.65
C VAL A 61 -17.22 -16.98 -4.57
N VAL A 62 -17.12 -16.13 -3.56
CA VAL A 62 -18.12 -16.02 -2.48
C VAL A 62 -18.78 -14.66 -2.60
N ILE A 63 -20.11 -14.66 -2.72
CA ILE A 63 -20.95 -13.46 -2.77
C ILE A 63 -21.81 -13.48 -1.50
N VAL A 64 -21.85 -12.36 -0.81
CA VAL A 64 -22.58 -12.19 0.44
C VAL A 64 -23.73 -11.22 0.21
N ASP A 65 -24.92 -11.63 0.58
CA ASP A 65 -26.08 -10.76 0.46
C ASP A 65 -25.93 -9.51 1.33
N GLY A 66 -26.28 -8.35 0.76
CA GLY A 66 -26.11 -7.06 1.42
C GLY A 66 -24.70 -6.45 1.33
N SER A 67 -23.70 -7.14 0.73
CA SER A 67 -22.35 -6.60 0.49
C SER A 67 -22.10 -6.42 -1.00
N PRO A 68 -21.53 -5.28 -1.44
CA PRO A 68 -21.19 -5.04 -2.85
C PRO A 68 -19.96 -5.81 -3.33
N HIS A 69 -19.20 -6.40 -2.42
CA HIS A 69 -17.93 -7.07 -2.73
C HIS A 69 -18.13 -8.58 -2.97
N ALA A 70 -17.48 -9.09 -4.01
CA ALA A 70 -17.24 -10.50 -4.21
C ALA A 70 -15.85 -10.88 -3.69
N LEU A 71 -15.74 -12.02 -3.00
CA LEU A 71 -14.50 -12.56 -2.49
C LEU A 71 -14.01 -13.67 -3.42
N LEU A 72 -12.74 -13.60 -3.82
CA LEU A 72 -12.08 -14.58 -4.69
C LEU A 72 -10.98 -15.32 -3.93
N ALA A 73 -10.98 -16.64 -4.00
CA ALA A 73 -9.97 -17.52 -3.41
C ALA A 73 -9.76 -18.77 -4.30
N PRO A 74 -8.57 -19.39 -4.27
CA PRO A 74 -7.31 -18.90 -3.71
C PRO A 74 -6.71 -17.76 -4.52
N THR A 75 -5.85 -16.95 -3.89
CA THR A 75 -5.17 -15.83 -4.55
C THR A 75 -3.67 -15.88 -4.33
N THR A 76 -2.91 -15.40 -5.31
CA THR A 76 -1.46 -15.28 -5.21
C THR A 76 -1.06 -13.85 -4.87
N VAL A 77 0.09 -13.67 -4.22
CA VAL A 77 0.60 -12.33 -3.85
C VAL A 77 0.75 -11.43 -5.07
N ILE A 78 1.10 -11.99 -6.24
CA ILE A 78 1.28 -11.23 -7.49
C ILE A 78 -0.03 -10.61 -7.96
N GLU A 79 -1.17 -11.23 -7.71
CA GLU A 79 -2.48 -10.73 -8.11
C GLU A 79 -2.86 -9.42 -7.40
N PHE A 80 -2.33 -9.19 -6.21
CA PHE A 80 -2.53 -7.93 -5.49
C PHE A 80 -1.82 -6.75 -6.14
N PHE A 81 -0.79 -7.01 -6.95
CA PHE A 81 -0.04 -5.99 -7.70
C PHE A 81 -0.50 -5.86 -9.16
N SER A 82 -1.33 -6.78 -9.66
CA SER A 82 -1.85 -6.70 -11.01
C SER A 82 -3.19 -5.98 -11.05
N SER A 83 -3.33 -5.02 -11.96
CA SER A 83 -4.62 -4.39 -12.25
C SER A 83 -5.35 -5.22 -13.29
N PHE A 84 -6.67 -5.38 -13.13
CA PHE A 84 -7.47 -6.07 -14.13
C PHE A 84 -7.50 -5.31 -15.48
N GLU A 85 -7.29 -4.02 -15.45
CA GLU A 85 -7.21 -3.17 -16.64
C GLU A 85 -6.05 -3.55 -17.57
N ASP A 86 -4.99 -4.17 -17.02
CA ASP A 86 -3.85 -4.63 -17.81
C ASP A 86 -4.25 -5.66 -18.87
N TYR A 87 -5.36 -6.40 -18.69
CA TYR A 87 -5.85 -7.39 -19.65
C TYR A 87 -6.50 -6.76 -20.88
N PHE A 88 -6.93 -5.50 -20.79
CA PHE A 88 -7.57 -4.76 -21.89
C PHE A 88 -6.57 -3.93 -22.70
N LEU A 89 -5.34 -3.80 -22.22
CA LEU A 89 -4.28 -3.04 -22.88
C LEU A 89 -3.46 -3.93 -23.84
N ASN A 90 -2.80 -3.28 -24.81
CA ASN A 90 -1.81 -3.95 -25.63
C ASN A 90 -0.69 -4.54 -24.75
N TRP A 91 -0.19 -5.73 -25.10
CA TRP A 91 0.79 -6.48 -24.32
C TRP A 91 2.04 -5.66 -23.94
N MET A 92 2.53 -4.78 -24.83
CA MET A 92 3.69 -3.92 -24.58
C MET A 92 3.39 -2.88 -23.49
N THR A 93 2.23 -2.21 -23.61
CA THR A 93 1.77 -1.19 -22.66
C THR A 93 1.48 -1.83 -21.29
N SER A 94 0.79 -2.96 -21.28
CA SER A 94 0.50 -3.72 -20.06
C SER A 94 1.77 -4.16 -19.33
N SER A 95 2.76 -4.69 -20.07
CA SER A 95 4.05 -5.10 -19.50
C SER A 95 4.81 -3.92 -18.89
N PHE A 96 4.79 -2.77 -19.57
CA PHE A 96 5.42 -1.56 -19.06
C PHE A 96 4.78 -1.09 -17.74
N PHE A 97 3.45 -1.03 -17.66
CA PHE A 97 2.76 -0.61 -16.44
C PHE A 97 2.94 -1.62 -15.29
N ARG A 98 2.99 -2.92 -15.58
CA ARG A 98 3.29 -3.95 -14.57
C ARG A 98 4.70 -3.77 -14.00
N LEU A 99 5.69 -3.56 -14.87
CA LEU A 99 7.07 -3.32 -14.45
C LEU A 99 7.18 -2.04 -13.61
N LEU A 100 6.55 -0.96 -14.07
CA LEU A 100 6.51 0.32 -13.35
C LEU A 100 5.89 0.16 -11.96
N ARG A 101 4.81 -0.61 -11.85
CA ARG A 101 4.13 -0.88 -10.57
C ARG A 101 5.00 -1.68 -9.61
N VAL A 102 5.64 -2.74 -10.09
CA VAL A 102 6.58 -3.53 -9.27
C VAL A 102 7.74 -2.65 -8.80
N PHE A 103 8.31 -1.85 -9.70
CA PHE A 103 9.36 -0.90 -9.34
C PHE A 103 8.88 0.10 -8.28
N ALA A 104 7.70 0.68 -8.44
CA ALA A 104 7.15 1.65 -7.49
C ALA A 104 6.92 1.02 -6.09
N VAL A 105 6.45 -0.23 -6.03
CA VAL A 105 6.30 -0.96 -4.76
C VAL A 105 7.66 -1.18 -4.09
N VAL A 106 8.64 -1.70 -4.81
CA VAL A 106 9.99 -1.90 -4.28
C VAL A 106 10.60 -0.56 -3.84
N PHE A 107 10.43 0.48 -4.63
CA PHE A 107 10.89 1.82 -4.31
C PHE A 107 10.22 2.36 -3.03
N SER A 108 8.91 2.22 -2.88
CA SER A 108 8.18 2.71 -1.71
C SER A 108 8.62 2.04 -0.40
N ILE A 109 9.01 0.76 -0.46
CA ILE A 109 9.44 0.00 0.73
C ILE A 109 10.90 0.29 1.07
N LEU A 110 11.79 0.31 0.05
CA LEU A 110 13.22 0.27 0.29
C LEU A 110 13.88 1.65 0.33
N MET A 111 13.29 2.67 -0.30
CA MET A 111 14.02 3.92 -0.52
C MET A 111 14.31 4.68 0.77
N THR A 112 13.36 4.78 1.68
CA THR A 112 13.56 5.42 2.99
C THR A 112 14.59 4.68 3.86
N PRO A 113 14.50 3.34 4.04
CA PRO A 113 15.53 2.59 4.76
C PRO A 113 16.92 2.67 4.13
N ILE A 114 17.02 2.63 2.80
CA ILE A 114 18.31 2.76 2.09
C ILE A 114 18.92 4.13 2.35
N TYR A 115 18.13 5.21 2.25
CA TYR A 115 18.61 6.55 2.56
C TYR A 115 19.16 6.66 3.97
N VAL A 116 18.42 6.14 4.98
CA VAL A 116 18.87 6.11 6.37
C VAL A 116 20.15 5.29 6.54
N ALA A 117 20.22 4.13 5.90
CA ALA A 117 21.39 3.24 5.97
C ALA A 117 22.64 3.89 5.35
N ILE A 118 22.50 4.52 4.19
CA ILE A 118 23.61 5.23 3.52
C ILE A 118 24.13 6.37 4.39
N LEU A 119 23.23 7.21 4.91
CA LEU A 119 23.65 8.35 5.73
C LEU A 119 24.22 7.96 7.09
N THR A 120 23.84 6.80 7.63
CA THR A 120 24.28 6.39 8.97
C THR A 120 25.53 5.53 8.93
N TYR A 121 25.64 4.63 7.94
CA TYR A 121 26.69 3.60 7.93
C TYR A 121 27.57 3.61 6.69
N HIS A 122 27.11 4.15 5.56
CA HIS A 122 27.76 4.01 4.26
C HIS A 122 27.84 5.34 3.50
N TYR A 123 28.25 6.41 4.19
CA TYR A 123 28.40 7.75 3.57
C TYR A 123 29.37 7.76 2.38
N GLU A 124 30.27 6.79 2.29
CA GLU A 124 31.22 6.60 1.18
C GLU A 124 30.53 6.32 -0.17
N LEU A 125 29.28 5.83 -0.14
CA LEU A 125 28.49 5.59 -1.36
C LEU A 125 27.92 6.89 -1.95
N ILE A 126 27.99 8.01 -1.23
CA ILE A 126 27.45 9.29 -1.67
C ILE A 126 28.49 9.95 -2.57
N PRO A 127 28.14 10.34 -3.82
CA PRO A 127 29.02 11.13 -4.68
C PRO A 127 29.46 12.41 -3.99
N GLU A 128 30.73 12.80 -4.16
CA GLU A 128 31.31 13.98 -3.52
C GLU A 128 30.52 15.26 -3.80
N ASP A 129 30.00 15.42 -5.01
CA ASP A 129 29.18 16.56 -5.42
C ASP A 129 27.88 16.70 -4.62
N LEU A 130 27.29 15.58 -4.19
CA LEU A 130 26.06 15.57 -3.39
C LEU A 130 26.33 15.68 -1.88
N MET A 131 27.53 15.35 -1.45
CA MET A 131 27.88 15.36 -0.02
C MET A 131 27.76 16.76 0.58
N GLY A 132 28.19 17.80 -0.16
CA GLY A 132 28.03 19.18 0.26
C GLY A 132 26.58 19.61 0.46
N ILE A 133 25.69 19.22 -0.44
CA ILE A 133 24.25 19.52 -0.37
C ILE A 133 23.61 18.81 0.82
N LEU A 134 23.90 17.51 0.99
CA LEU A 134 23.38 16.71 2.09
C LEU A 134 23.88 17.23 3.44
N TYR A 135 25.17 17.55 3.54
CA TYR A 135 25.74 18.12 4.77
C TYR A 135 25.07 19.44 5.13
N THR A 136 24.96 20.37 4.19
CA THR A 136 24.36 21.69 4.42
C THR A 136 22.89 21.56 4.82
N SER A 137 22.13 20.66 4.19
CA SER A 137 20.70 20.45 4.51
C SER A 137 20.48 19.85 5.89
N ARG A 138 21.51 19.25 6.49
CA ARG A 138 21.41 18.57 7.79
C ARG A 138 22.08 19.30 8.96
N THR A 139 22.85 20.34 8.70
CA THR A 139 23.59 21.06 9.77
C THR A 139 22.69 21.64 10.87
N ALA A 140 21.45 22.01 10.54
CA ALA A 140 20.49 22.56 11.48
C ALA A 140 19.63 21.50 12.19
N ILE A 141 19.76 20.22 11.81
CA ILE A 141 18.87 19.15 12.33
C ILE A 141 19.55 18.42 13.48
N PRO A 142 18.96 18.45 14.70
CA PRO A 142 19.54 17.79 15.87
C PRO A 142 19.28 16.28 15.92
N PHE A 143 18.43 15.74 15.04
CA PHE A 143 18.03 14.35 15.07
C PHE A 143 18.88 13.45 14.17
N PRO A 144 19.13 12.19 14.58
CA PRO A 144 19.72 11.20 13.67
C PRO A 144 18.77 10.88 12.51
N PRO A 145 19.31 10.43 11.34
CA PRO A 145 18.50 10.16 10.13
C PRO A 145 17.30 9.23 10.36
N LEU A 146 17.44 8.26 11.25
CA LEU A 146 16.37 7.32 11.59
C LEU A 146 15.16 8.00 12.26
N LEU A 147 15.40 8.87 13.25
CA LEU A 147 14.31 9.56 13.93
C LEU A 147 13.64 10.60 13.03
N GLU A 148 14.42 11.28 12.20
CA GLU A 148 13.93 12.20 11.18
C GLU A 148 12.99 11.50 10.19
N ALA A 149 13.40 10.33 9.67
CA ALA A 149 12.59 9.54 8.75
C ALA A 149 11.30 9.03 9.43
N LEU A 150 11.42 8.51 10.64
CA LEU A 150 10.29 7.98 11.40
C LEU A 150 9.25 9.06 11.71
N PHE A 151 9.71 10.27 12.08
CA PHE A 151 8.83 11.41 12.33
C PHE A 151 8.03 11.79 11.08
N LEU A 152 8.69 11.88 9.91
CA LEU A 152 8.02 12.22 8.65
C LEU A 152 7.07 11.12 8.17
N GLU A 153 7.50 9.86 8.22
CA GLU A 153 6.64 8.72 7.84
C GLU A 153 5.37 8.68 8.69
N LEU A 154 5.52 8.85 10.02
CA LEU A 154 4.37 8.91 10.92
C LEU A 154 3.46 10.09 10.60
N THR A 155 4.03 11.25 10.30
CA THR A 155 3.26 12.46 9.95
C THR A 155 2.46 12.24 8.68
N ILE A 156 3.05 11.65 7.64
CA ILE A 156 2.35 11.35 6.38
C ILE A 156 1.25 10.29 6.61
N GLU A 157 1.51 9.29 7.43
CA GLU A 157 0.51 8.26 7.72
C GLU A 157 -0.68 8.83 8.50
N LEU A 158 -0.44 9.72 9.47
CA LEU A 158 -1.50 10.44 10.17
C LEU A 158 -2.33 11.33 9.22
N LEU A 159 -1.68 12.01 8.28
CA LEU A 159 -2.39 12.81 7.26
C LEU A 159 -3.24 11.94 6.33
N ARG A 160 -2.74 10.78 5.94
CA ARG A 160 -3.44 9.81 5.12
C ARG A 160 -4.67 9.26 5.84
N GLU A 161 -4.50 8.79 7.07
CA GLU A 161 -5.56 8.23 7.89
C GLU A 161 -6.65 9.29 8.19
N ALA A 162 -6.25 10.52 8.51
CA ALA A 162 -7.19 11.63 8.69
C ALA A 162 -7.94 11.94 7.40
N GLY A 163 -7.24 11.95 6.25
CA GLY A 163 -7.83 12.20 4.93
C GLY A 163 -8.86 11.14 4.53
N ALA A 164 -8.62 9.87 4.87
CA ALA A 164 -9.53 8.77 4.55
C ALA A 164 -10.84 8.81 5.34
N ARG A 165 -10.84 9.39 6.53
CA ARG A 165 -12.03 9.49 7.41
C ARG A 165 -12.89 10.72 7.15
N LEU A 166 -12.40 11.69 6.41
CA LEU A 166 -13.11 12.94 6.15
C LEU A 166 -13.89 12.88 4.83
N PRO A 167 -14.98 13.67 4.71
CA PRO A 167 -15.66 13.84 3.43
C PRO A 167 -14.66 14.27 2.35
N THR A 168 -14.79 13.73 1.14
CA THR A 168 -13.81 13.86 0.04
C THR A 168 -13.29 15.28 -0.20
N LYS A 169 -14.15 16.29 -0.18
CA LYS A 169 -13.76 17.70 -0.38
C LYS A 169 -12.88 18.22 0.77
N VAL A 170 -13.22 17.87 2.01
CA VAL A 170 -12.48 18.30 3.20
C VAL A 170 -11.18 17.53 3.34
N GLY A 171 -11.20 16.20 3.12
CA GLY A 171 -10.01 15.36 3.16
C GLY A 171 -8.95 15.78 2.15
N GLN A 172 -9.37 16.12 0.92
CA GLN A 172 -8.46 16.60 -0.12
C GLN A 172 -7.81 17.94 0.27
N THR A 173 -8.59 18.89 0.81
CA THR A 173 -8.06 20.19 1.25
C THR A 173 -7.07 20.01 2.42
N ILE A 174 -7.40 19.19 3.40
CA ILE A 174 -6.51 18.94 4.54
C ILE A 174 -5.24 18.21 4.08
N GLY A 175 -5.34 17.27 3.14
CA GLY A 175 -4.17 16.60 2.57
C GLY A 175 -3.21 17.55 1.87
N ILE A 176 -3.73 18.48 1.06
CA ILE A 176 -2.90 19.47 0.35
C ILE A 176 -2.32 20.50 1.33
N VAL A 177 -3.18 21.17 2.11
CA VAL A 177 -2.75 22.23 3.04
C VAL A 177 -1.87 21.65 4.14
N GLY A 178 -2.26 20.52 4.74
CA GLY A 178 -1.46 19.85 5.76
C GLY A 178 -0.11 19.39 5.22
N GLY A 179 -0.06 18.79 4.03
CA GLY A 179 1.18 18.36 3.40
C GLY A 179 2.14 19.51 3.12
N ILE A 180 1.65 20.64 2.58
CA ILE A 180 2.48 21.82 2.32
C ILE A 180 2.91 22.49 3.63
N VAL A 181 1.96 22.81 4.51
CA VAL A 181 2.24 23.56 5.74
C VAL A 181 3.11 22.75 6.69
N ILE A 182 2.79 21.48 6.93
CA ILE A 182 3.60 20.65 7.83
C ILE A 182 4.97 20.36 7.21
N GLY A 183 5.03 20.08 5.89
CA GLY A 183 6.28 19.83 5.20
C GLY A 183 7.22 21.02 5.26
N THR A 184 6.78 22.21 4.88
CA THR A 184 7.61 23.43 4.92
C THR A 184 7.97 23.82 6.34
N ALA A 185 7.02 23.80 7.28
CA ALA A 185 7.28 24.12 8.68
C ALA A 185 8.25 23.14 9.33
N SER A 186 8.22 21.86 9.00
CA SER A 186 9.16 20.86 9.53
C SER A 186 10.60 21.13 9.07
N VAL A 187 10.78 21.58 7.84
CA VAL A 187 12.10 21.96 7.32
C VAL A 187 12.58 23.27 7.93
N GLU A 188 11.72 24.29 7.98
CA GLU A 188 12.05 25.59 8.59
C GLU A 188 12.38 25.49 10.08
N ALA A 189 11.70 24.60 10.80
CA ALA A 189 11.97 24.32 12.20
C ALA A 189 13.22 23.45 12.45
N GLY A 190 13.91 23.00 11.38
CA GLY A 190 15.05 22.10 11.50
C GLY A 190 14.73 20.71 12.03
N LEU A 191 13.49 20.25 11.84
CA LEU A 191 13.07 18.90 12.23
C LEU A 191 13.42 17.85 11.18
N THR A 192 13.54 18.26 9.92
CA THR A 192 13.82 17.37 8.79
C THR A 192 14.56 18.09 7.67
N SER A 193 15.27 17.31 6.85
CA SER A 193 15.95 17.82 5.65
C SER A 193 15.01 17.88 4.45
N ASN A 194 15.25 18.85 3.56
CA ASN A 194 14.55 18.95 2.28
C ASN A 194 14.68 17.67 1.44
N VAL A 195 15.85 17.04 1.48
CA VAL A 195 16.12 15.83 0.70
C VAL A 195 15.27 14.66 1.19
N LEU A 196 15.20 14.46 2.51
CA LEU A 196 14.37 13.41 3.07
C LEU A 196 12.89 13.68 2.85
N LEU A 197 12.44 14.93 2.96
CA LEU A 197 11.05 15.30 2.70
C LEU A 197 10.63 14.95 1.27
N ILE A 198 11.47 15.28 0.27
CA ILE A 198 11.22 14.92 -1.13
C ILE A 198 11.18 13.41 -1.31
N LEU A 199 12.12 12.70 -0.69
CA LEU A 199 12.22 11.24 -0.81
C LEU A 199 10.98 10.56 -0.23
N ILE A 200 10.55 10.94 0.97
CA ILE A 200 9.33 10.40 1.61
C ILE A 200 8.07 10.79 0.82
N GLY A 201 8.01 11.99 0.26
CA GLY A 201 6.94 12.38 -0.65
C GLY A 201 6.87 11.49 -1.90
N LEU A 202 8.00 11.16 -2.51
CA LEU A 202 8.08 10.25 -3.66
C LEU A 202 7.71 8.81 -3.29
N THR A 203 8.16 8.30 -2.14
CA THR A 203 7.77 6.95 -1.66
C THR A 203 6.28 6.87 -1.36
N ALA A 204 5.70 7.93 -0.79
CA ALA A 204 4.27 8.03 -0.57
C ALA A 204 3.48 7.99 -1.90
N LEU A 205 3.89 8.76 -2.91
CA LEU A 205 3.29 8.73 -4.25
C LEU A 205 3.44 7.36 -4.91
N ALA A 206 4.63 6.74 -4.81
CA ALA A 206 4.89 5.41 -5.36
C ALA A 206 3.96 4.35 -4.74
N SER A 207 3.64 4.44 -3.45
CA SER A 207 2.74 3.51 -2.78
C SER A 207 1.32 3.51 -3.36
N PHE A 208 0.84 4.63 -3.91
CA PHE A 208 -0.49 4.71 -4.55
C PHE A 208 -0.60 3.96 -5.88
N THR A 209 0.51 3.49 -6.45
CA THR A 209 0.48 2.68 -7.67
C THR A 209 -0.06 1.27 -7.42
N THR A 210 -0.12 0.81 -6.16
CA THR A 210 -0.69 -0.49 -5.80
C THR A 210 -2.22 -0.45 -5.96
N PRO A 211 -2.82 -1.31 -6.83
CA PRO A 211 -4.22 -1.19 -7.19
C PRO A 211 -5.18 -1.64 -6.08
N ILE A 212 -4.71 -2.44 -5.13
CA ILE A 212 -5.53 -2.99 -4.05
C ILE A 212 -5.18 -2.30 -2.74
N TYR A 213 -6.15 -1.57 -2.19
CA TYR A 213 -5.99 -0.75 -0.99
C TYR A 213 -5.49 -1.53 0.23
N ARG A 214 -6.04 -2.73 0.47
CA ARG A 214 -5.62 -3.60 1.59
C ARG A 214 -4.14 -3.95 1.51
N MET A 215 -3.64 -4.28 0.32
CA MET A 215 -2.23 -4.61 0.13
C MET A 215 -1.33 -3.38 0.31
N ASN A 216 -1.77 -2.21 -0.14
CA ASN A 216 -1.03 -0.97 0.07
C ASN A 216 -0.83 -0.65 1.56
N ASN A 217 -1.86 -0.85 2.39
CA ASN A 217 -1.75 -0.64 3.84
C ASN A 217 -0.86 -1.66 4.53
N THR A 218 -0.77 -2.88 4.01
CA THR A 218 0.08 -3.95 4.56
C THR A 218 1.56 -3.72 4.27
N ILE A 219 1.89 -3.16 3.10
CA ILE A 219 3.27 -2.96 2.65
C ILE A 219 3.96 -1.82 3.41
N ARG A 220 3.21 -0.87 3.87
CA ARG A 220 3.70 0.33 4.53
C ARG A 220 3.63 0.27 6.05
#